data_be05dc4eab75b2f8ca73c0241d07aff5
#
_entry.id   be05dc4eab75b2f8ca73c0241d07aff5
#
_cell.length_a   1.000
_cell.length_b   1.000
_cell.length_c   1.000
_cell.angle_alpha   90.00
_cell.angle_beta   90.00
_cell.angle_gamma   90.00
#
_symmetry.space_group_name_H-M   'P 1'
#
loop_
_entity.id
_entity.type
_entity.pdbx_description
1 polymer ?
#
loop_
_entity_poly.entity_id
_entity_poly.type
_entity_poly.pdbx_seq_one_letter_code
_entity_poly.pdbx_strand_id
1 'polypeptide(L)'
;MKNISLLGASGSIGTQTLDVLRSHPDQFRLVAFSVGKNIDYAVKVIQEFSPQIVSVQREEDVLKLQAVSGNTKIVYGSEGLLEVALHPDAEIVVNAVVGSVGLLPTLRAIEAKKTIGIANKETLVTAGHLVMEAARKHNVSLLPVDSEHSAIFQCLNGENEKRISRLIITASGGSFRDKTRDALHHVTVEDALRHPNWSMGSKITIDSATMMNKGLEVIEAHWLFGIPYEQIDVVLHKESIIHSMVEFEDRSVMAQLGSPDMRVPIQYALTYPDRLPLSDTKQLNLWEMGTLHFEKMNQERFRCLRFAYEAGKTGGSMPAVMNAANEVAVEAFLQKRIGFLTVEDLIEKAMNHHNVIARPSLEEILEIDATTRRFVMEQI
;
A
#
# COMPACT_ATOMS: atom_id res chain seq x y z
N MET A 1 23.78 9.00 8.44
CA MET A 1 23.21 8.70 7.09
C MET A 1 22.52 7.35 7.20
N LYS A 2 21.21 7.27 6.93
CA LYS A 2 20.46 6.00 6.99
C LYS A 2 20.57 5.25 5.67
N ASN A 3 20.88 3.96 5.73
CA ASN A 3 20.96 3.10 4.55
C ASN A 3 19.60 2.49 4.23
N ILE A 4 19.15 2.68 2.99
CA ILE A 4 17.81 2.29 2.52
C ILE A 4 17.91 1.13 1.53
N SER A 5 17.09 0.12 1.75
CA SER A 5 16.74 -0.89 0.76
C SER A 5 15.32 -0.58 0.23
N LEU A 6 15.15 -0.52 -1.09
CA LEU A 6 13.89 -0.14 -1.73
C LEU A 6 13.36 -1.28 -2.60
N LEU A 7 12.26 -1.88 -2.19
CA LEU A 7 11.57 -2.91 -2.98
C LEU A 7 10.54 -2.23 -3.90
N GLY A 8 10.70 -2.39 -5.21
CA GLY A 8 9.77 -1.82 -6.20
C GLY A 8 10.10 -0.39 -6.64
N ALA A 9 11.38 -0.07 -6.87
CA ALA A 9 11.87 1.26 -7.20
C ALA A 9 11.23 1.93 -8.43
N SER A 10 10.74 1.16 -9.39
CA SER A 10 10.11 1.69 -10.62
C SER A 10 8.60 1.96 -10.49
N GLY A 11 7.99 1.64 -9.36
CA GLY A 11 6.58 1.96 -9.07
C GLY A 11 6.37 3.41 -8.64
N SER A 12 5.10 3.82 -8.48
CA SER A 12 4.76 5.20 -8.07
C SER A 12 5.39 5.59 -6.72
N ILE A 13 5.34 4.72 -5.73
CA ILE A 13 5.97 4.97 -4.41
C ILE A 13 7.49 4.88 -4.53
N GLY A 14 8.00 3.90 -5.29
CA GLY A 14 9.45 3.73 -5.47
C GLY A 14 10.11 4.95 -6.08
N THR A 15 9.56 5.51 -7.16
CA THR A 15 10.09 6.72 -7.81
C THR A 15 10.08 7.93 -6.87
N GLN A 16 8.99 8.12 -6.12
CA GLN A 16 8.88 9.21 -5.15
C GLN A 16 9.78 9.00 -3.92
N THR A 17 10.06 7.74 -3.54
CA THR A 17 11.09 7.43 -2.53
C THR A 17 12.46 7.89 -3.03
N LEU A 18 12.82 7.61 -4.28
CA LEU A 18 14.08 8.08 -4.86
C LEU A 18 14.16 9.61 -4.91
N ASP A 19 13.03 10.30 -5.17
CA ASP A 19 12.97 11.77 -5.12
C ASP A 19 13.29 12.31 -3.71
N VAL A 20 12.76 11.66 -2.67
CA VAL A 20 13.09 12.00 -1.28
C VAL A 20 14.59 11.79 -1.00
N LEU A 21 15.17 10.67 -1.46
CA LEU A 21 16.58 10.41 -1.28
C LEU A 21 17.47 11.45 -2.00
N ARG A 22 17.08 11.89 -3.22
CA ARG A 22 17.75 12.96 -3.98
C ARG A 22 17.73 14.28 -3.24
N SER A 23 16.61 14.60 -2.60
CA SER A 23 16.46 15.85 -1.85
C SER A 23 17.32 15.90 -0.58
N HIS A 24 17.75 14.74 -0.07
CA HIS A 24 18.50 14.63 1.17
C HIS A 24 19.70 13.67 1.08
N PRO A 25 20.68 13.94 0.18
CA PRO A 25 21.81 13.03 -0.07
C PRO A 25 22.73 12.84 1.14
N ASP A 26 22.74 13.80 2.08
CA ASP A 26 23.52 13.73 3.33
C ASP A 26 22.82 12.89 4.41
N GLN A 27 21.53 12.61 4.26
CA GLN A 27 20.72 11.88 5.23
C GLN A 27 20.51 10.42 4.84
N PHE A 28 20.43 10.12 3.53
CA PHE A 28 20.04 8.81 3.02
C PHE A 28 21.01 8.28 1.98
N ARG A 29 21.21 6.97 1.98
CA ARG A 29 21.95 6.22 0.97
C ARG A 29 21.11 5.05 0.48
N LEU A 30 20.92 4.93 -0.84
CA LEU A 30 20.33 3.74 -1.45
C LEU A 30 21.38 2.65 -1.56
N VAL A 31 21.31 1.59 -0.74
CA VAL A 31 22.27 0.48 -0.76
C VAL A 31 21.79 -0.70 -1.59
N ALA A 32 20.48 -0.89 -1.69
CA ALA A 32 19.84 -1.99 -2.41
C ALA A 32 18.49 -1.56 -2.98
N PHE A 33 18.15 -2.06 -4.16
CA PHE A 33 16.78 -1.87 -4.67
C PHE A 33 16.34 -3.03 -5.59
N SER A 34 15.03 -3.12 -5.81
CA SER A 34 14.46 -4.02 -6.81
C SER A 34 13.59 -3.28 -7.81
N VAL A 35 13.54 -3.80 -9.03
CA VAL A 35 12.57 -3.42 -10.06
C VAL A 35 11.88 -4.67 -10.63
N GLY A 36 10.69 -4.47 -11.21
CA GLY A 36 10.04 -5.51 -12.01
C GLY A 36 10.69 -5.65 -13.40
N LYS A 37 9.96 -5.19 -14.42
CA LYS A 37 10.36 -5.32 -15.84
C LYS A 37 10.99 -4.04 -16.42
N ASN A 38 11.04 -2.95 -15.66
CA ASN A 38 11.53 -1.65 -16.17
C ASN A 38 13.05 -1.55 -16.03
N ILE A 39 13.77 -2.21 -16.95
CA ILE A 39 15.23 -2.31 -16.92
C ILE A 39 15.90 -0.97 -17.24
N ASP A 40 15.34 -0.20 -18.18
CA ASP A 40 15.87 1.12 -18.53
C ASP A 40 15.84 2.08 -17.33
N TYR A 41 14.82 1.96 -16.49
CA TYR A 41 14.78 2.72 -15.25
C TYR A 41 15.82 2.23 -14.23
N ALA A 42 16.02 0.91 -14.13
CA ALA A 42 17.05 0.34 -13.26
C ALA A 42 18.46 0.86 -13.63
N VAL A 43 18.79 0.96 -14.92
CA VAL A 43 20.06 1.54 -15.39
C VAL A 43 20.26 2.95 -14.85
N LYS A 44 19.24 3.80 -14.97
CA LYS A 44 19.30 5.20 -14.48
C LYS A 44 19.55 5.25 -12.96
N VAL A 45 18.83 4.43 -12.19
CA VAL A 45 18.99 4.38 -10.73
C VAL A 45 20.37 3.85 -10.33
N ILE A 46 20.90 2.84 -11.04
CA ILE A 46 22.27 2.32 -10.80
C ILE A 46 23.31 3.43 -11.03
N GLN A 47 23.21 4.14 -12.15
CA GLN A 47 24.15 5.21 -12.51
C GLN A 47 24.11 6.37 -11.52
N GLU A 48 22.93 6.70 -11.01
CA GLU A 48 22.72 7.83 -10.11
C GLU A 48 23.13 7.51 -8.66
N PHE A 49 22.67 6.37 -8.12
CA PHE A 49 22.83 6.06 -6.70
C PHE A 49 23.97 5.09 -6.39
N SER A 50 24.51 4.39 -7.41
CA SER A 50 25.59 3.40 -7.24
C SER A 50 25.32 2.40 -6.11
N PRO A 51 24.17 1.69 -6.10
CA PRO A 51 23.83 0.74 -5.05
C PRO A 51 24.75 -0.48 -5.08
N GLN A 52 24.77 -1.24 -3.96
CA GLN A 52 25.58 -2.45 -3.85
C GLN A 52 24.93 -3.66 -4.55
N ILE A 53 23.58 -3.72 -4.54
CA ILE A 53 22.82 -4.82 -5.13
C ILE A 53 21.51 -4.33 -5.76
N VAL A 54 21.14 -4.96 -6.87
CA VAL A 54 19.87 -4.73 -7.56
C VAL A 54 19.23 -6.05 -7.93
N SER A 55 17.93 -6.20 -7.68
CA SER A 55 17.13 -7.33 -8.12
C SER A 55 16.19 -6.95 -9.26
N VAL A 56 16.14 -7.83 -10.27
CA VAL A 56 15.18 -7.76 -11.38
C VAL A 56 14.23 -8.96 -11.34
N GLN A 57 13.11 -8.87 -12.04
CA GLN A 57 12.12 -9.96 -12.02
C GLN A 57 12.59 -11.20 -12.77
N ARG A 58 13.28 -11.02 -13.93
CA ARG A 58 13.60 -12.10 -14.86
C ARG A 58 15.10 -12.31 -14.98
N GLU A 59 15.53 -13.56 -15.08
CA GLU A 59 16.92 -13.93 -15.29
C GLU A 59 17.54 -13.33 -16.55
N GLU A 60 16.78 -13.30 -17.64
CA GLU A 60 17.23 -12.73 -18.94
C GLU A 60 17.60 -11.25 -18.86
N ASP A 61 17.08 -10.51 -17.89
CA ASP A 61 17.37 -9.08 -17.68
C ASP A 61 18.68 -8.85 -16.90
N VAL A 62 19.22 -9.87 -16.24
CA VAL A 62 20.50 -9.80 -15.50
C VAL A 62 21.65 -9.41 -16.42
N LEU A 63 21.77 -10.09 -17.59
CA LEU A 63 22.85 -9.83 -18.54
C LEU A 63 22.83 -8.40 -19.09
N LYS A 64 21.62 -7.84 -19.31
CA LYS A 64 21.47 -6.46 -19.79
C LYS A 64 22.01 -5.45 -18.78
N LEU A 65 21.76 -5.68 -17.48
CA LEU A 65 22.22 -4.79 -16.41
C LEU A 65 23.70 -4.99 -16.09
N GLN A 66 24.23 -6.20 -16.15
CA GLN A 66 25.65 -6.46 -15.90
C GLN A 66 26.58 -5.66 -16.81
N ALA A 67 26.17 -5.39 -18.04
CA ALA A 67 26.94 -4.60 -18.98
C ALA A 67 27.14 -3.12 -18.54
N VAL A 68 26.30 -2.61 -17.64
CA VAL A 68 26.27 -1.20 -17.23
C VAL A 68 26.34 -1.00 -15.70
N SER A 69 26.38 -2.09 -14.93
CA SER A 69 26.22 -2.05 -13.48
C SER A 69 27.49 -1.70 -12.69
N GLY A 70 28.67 -1.69 -13.34
CA GLY A 70 29.94 -1.46 -12.64
C GLY A 70 30.16 -2.51 -11.53
N ASN A 71 30.24 -2.06 -10.29
CA ASN A 71 30.44 -2.91 -9.11
C ASN A 71 29.11 -3.39 -8.46
N THR A 72 27.97 -2.98 -8.99
CA THR A 72 26.66 -3.39 -8.44
C THR A 72 26.37 -4.87 -8.75
N LYS A 73 26.10 -5.65 -7.72
CA LYS A 73 25.64 -7.05 -7.86
C LYS A 73 24.23 -7.07 -8.46
N ILE A 74 24.01 -7.86 -9.52
CA ILE A 74 22.68 -8.04 -10.11
C ILE A 74 22.19 -9.44 -9.77
N VAL A 75 20.97 -9.50 -9.21
CA VAL A 75 20.25 -10.75 -8.85
C VAL A 75 18.85 -10.72 -9.43
N TYR A 76 18.10 -11.84 -9.37
CA TYR A 76 16.78 -11.92 -9.97
C TYR A 76 15.80 -12.78 -9.18
N GLY A 77 14.52 -12.67 -9.52
CA GLY A 77 13.44 -13.49 -9.00
C GLY A 77 13.15 -13.25 -7.52
N SER A 78 12.46 -14.21 -6.89
CA SER A 78 12.09 -14.13 -5.48
C SER A 78 13.29 -14.18 -4.54
N GLU A 79 14.29 -14.98 -4.84
CA GLU A 79 15.55 -15.05 -4.09
C GLU A 79 16.29 -13.72 -4.13
N GLY A 80 16.39 -13.10 -5.33
CA GLY A 80 17.01 -11.80 -5.49
C GLY A 80 16.26 -10.69 -4.74
N LEU A 81 14.93 -10.75 -4.72
CA LEU A 81 14.12 -9.81 -3.94
C LEU A 81 14.39 -9.94 -2.43
N LEU A 82 14.59 -11.18 -1.94
CA LEU A 82 14.97 -11.44 -0.56
C LEU A 82 16.39 -10.92 -0.26
N GLU A 83 17.37 -11.13 -1.16
CA GLU A 83 18.71 -10.59 -0.97
C GLU A 83 18.71 -9.06 -0.83
N VAL A 84 17.89 -8.37 -1.65
CA VAL A 84 17.71 -6.92 -1.56
C VAL A 84 17.09 -6.51 -0.22
N ALA A 85 16.02 -7.19 0.21
CA ALA A 85 15.36 -6.91 1.48
C ALA A 85 16.27 -7.16 2.70
N LEU A 86 17.15 -8.17 2.61
CA LEU A 86 18.04 -8.61 3.68
C LEU A 86 19.44 -8.00 3.61
N HIS A 87 19.66 -7.03 2.70
CA HIS A 87 20.99 -6.46 2.53
C HIS A 87 21.59 -6.03 3.89
N PRO A 88 22.80 -6.48 4.25
CA PRO A 88 23.33 -6.31 5.62
C PRO A 88 23.42 -4.86 6.06
N ASP A 89 23.81 -3.97 5.15
CA ASP A 89 23.98 -2.55 5.45
C ASP A 89 22.65 -1.77 5.53
N ALA A 90 21.54 -2.33 5.04
CA ALA A 90 20.25 -1.65 5.07
C ALA A 90 19.67 -1.56 6.50
N GLU A 91 19.34 -0.36 6.93
CA GLU A 91 18.68 -0.07 8.21
C GLU A 91 17.16 -0.04 8.06
N ILE A 92 16.69 0.52 6.94
CA ILE A 92 15.27 0.65 6.61
C ILE A 92 15.00 -0.07 5.29
N VAL A 93 13.97 -0.90 5.28
CA VAL A 93 13.41 -1.52 4.07
C VAL A 93 12.11 -0.83 3.72
N VAL A 94 12.06 -0.16 2.56
CA VAL A 94 10.81 0.39 2.03
C VAL A 94 10.17 -0.66 1.13
N ASN A 95 9.05 -1.22 1.57
CA ASN A 95 8.29 -2.18 0.77
C ASN A 95 7.23 -1.47 -0.08
N ALA A 96 7.56 -1.23 -1.37
CA ALA A 96 6.71 -0.57 -2.37
C ALA A 96 6.41 -1.49 -3.58
N VAL A 97 6.51 -2.81 -3.42
CA VAL A 97 6.02 -3.75 -4.44
C VAL A 97 4.49 -3.82 -4.43
N VAL A 98 3.90 -4.31 -5.50
CA VAL A 98 2.44 -4.46 -5.65
C VAL A 98 2.03 -5.89 -5.33
N GLY A 99 0.92 -6.05 -4.60
CA GLY A 99 0.30 -7.34 -4.31
C GLY A 99 1.01 -8.16 -3.24
N SER A 100 0.66 -9.44 -3.12
CA SER A 100 1.14 -10.34 -2.06
C SER A 100 2.64 -10.66 -2.09
N VAL A 101 3.36 -10.33 -3.18
CA VAL A 101 4.82 -10.54 -3.35
C VAL A 101 5.65 -9.89 -2.24
N GLY A 102 5.16 -8.80 -1.64
CA GLY A 102 5.84 -8.08 -0.56
C GLY A 102 5.85 -8.79 0.80
N LEU A 103 5.01 -9.80 1.00
CA LEU A 103 4.82 -10.44 2.31
C LEU A 103 6.09 -11.12 2.83
N LEU A 104 6.64 -12.07 2.07
CA LEU A 104 7.81 -12.83 2.50
C LEU A 104 9.05 -11.94 2.72
N PRO A 105 9.40 -11.00 1.80
CA PRO A 105 10.49 -10.06 2.05
C PRO A 105 10.30 -9.22 3.31
N THR A 106 9.06 -8.77 3.60
CA THR A 106 8.76 -8.01 4.81
C THR A 106 8.98 -8.84 6.07
N LEU A 107 8.45 -10.05 6.13
CA LEU A 107 8.64 -10.94 7.29
C LEU A 107 10.12 -11.22 7.55
N ARG A 108 10.89 -11.54 6.51
CA ARG A 108 12.33 -11.79 6.62
C ARG A 108 13.11 -10.55 7.04
N ALA A 109 12.75 -9.37 6.54
CA ALA A 109 13.37 -8.11 6.96
C ALA A 109 13.09 -7.78 8.44
N ILE A 110 11.87 -8.07 8.92
CA ILE A 110 11.52 -7.94 10.35
C ILE A 110 12.35 -8.91 11.21
N GLU A 111 12.46 -10.18 10.81
CA GLU A 111 13.31 -11.17 11.48
C GLU A 111 14.78 -10.74 11.54
N ALA A 112 15.26 -10.05 10.51
CA ALA A 112 16.58 -9.43 10.45
C ALA A 112 16.66 -8.09 11.21
N LYS A 113 15.62 -7.70 11.96
CA LYS A 113 15.53 -6.49 12.77
C LYS A 113 15.67 -5.18 12.00
N LYS A 114 15.24 -5.15 10.74
CA LYS A 114 15.23 -3.93 9.93
C LYS A 114 13.93 -3.16 10.15
N THR A 115 14.00 -1.85 10.24
CA THR A 115 12.83 -0.98 10.24
C THR A 115 12.11 -1.08 8.89
N ILE A 116 10.78 -1.13 8.90
CA ILE A 116 10.00 -1.29 7.68
C ILE A 116 9.21 -0.01 7.39
N GLY A 117 9.48 0.61 6.25
CA GLY A 117 8.57 1.58 5.63
C GLY A 117 7.54 0.81 4.80
N ILE A 118 6.32 0.66 5.34
CA ILE A 118 5.30 -0.18 4.69
C ILE A 118 4.41 0.65 3.77
N ALA A 119 4.58 0.45 2.45
CA ALA A 119 3.71 1.01 1.42
C ALA A 119 2.85 -0.08 0.74
N ASN A 120 3.21 -1.35 0.92
CA ASN A 120 2.47 -2.50 0.42
C ASN A 120 1.42 -2.93 1.46
N LYS A 121 0.21 -2.38 1.34
CA LYS A 121 -0.90 -2.68 2.27
C LYS A 121 -1.35 -4.13 2.20
N GLU A 122 -1.20 -4.78 1.05
CA GLU A 122 -1.58 -6.17 0.85
C GLU A 122 -0.84 -7.11 1.81
N THR A 123 0.38 -6.78 2.21
CA THR A 123 1.14 -7.51 3.23
C THR A 123 0.40 -7.60 4.57
N LEU A 124 -0.15 -6.48 5.06
CA LEU A 124 -0.94 -6.46 6.30
C LEU A 124 -2.34 -7.03 6.11
N VAL A 125 -2.95 -6.82 4.95
CA VAL A 125 -4.27 -7.39 4.63
C VAL A 125 -4.22 -8.91 4.64
N THR A 126 -3.25 -9.52 3.98
CA THR A 126 -3.18 -10.98 3.81
C THR A 126 -2.64 -11.71 5.03
N ALA A 127 -1.71 -11.11 5.76
CA ALA A 127 -0.98 -11.78 6.84
C ALA A 127 -0.69 -10.86 8.04
N GLY A 128 -1.56 -9.90 8.33
CA GLY A 128 -1.33 -8.91 9.38
C GLY A 128 -1.02 -9.53 10.75
N HIS A 129 -1.67 -10.64 11.11
CA HIS A 129 -1.39 -11.35 12.36
C HIS A 129 0.07 -11.84 12.44
N LEU A 130 0.63 -12.40 11.34
CA LEU A 130 2.01 -12.86 11.29
C LEU A 130 2.99 -11.69 11.30
N VAL A 131 2.70 -10.64 10.53
CA VAL A 131 3.56 -9.45 10.42
C VAL A 131 3.64 -8.71 11.76
N MET A 132 2.49 -8.47 12.41
CA MET A 132 2.46 -7.76 13.71
C MET A 132 3.04 -8.61 14.85
N GLU A 133 2.87 -9.93 14.82
CA GLU A 133 3.52 -10.84 15.77
C GLU A 133 5.04 -10.82 15.60
N ALA A 134 5.53 -10.92 14.37
CA ALA A 134 6.96 -10.84 14.07
C ALA A 134 7.56 -9.48 14.47
N ALA A 135 6.88 -8.37 14.16
CA ALA A 135 7.32 -7.01 14.52
C ALA A 135 7.46 -6.85 16.04
N ARG A 136 6.47 -7.31 16.81
CA ARG A 136 6.53 -7.29 18.28
C ARG A 136 7.66 -8.16 18.81
N LYS A 137 7.78 -9.40 18.30
CA LYS A 137 8.81 -10.37 18.73
C LYS A 137 10.23 -9.85 18.52
N HIS A 138 10.47 -9.16 17.41
CA HIS A 138 11.79 -8.66 17.04
C HIS A 138 12.00 -7.18 17.42
N ASN A 139 11.00 -6.52 18.02
CA ASN A 139 11.00 -5.11 18.40
C ASN A 139 11.31 -4.20 17.19
N VAL A 140 10.61 -4.45 16.08
CA VAL A 140 10.76 -3.73 14.81
C VAL A 140 9.59 -2.75 14.63
N SER A 141 9.90 -1.53 14.25
CA SER A 141 8.89 -0.52 13.90
C SER A 141 8.39 -0.71 12.46
N LEU A 142 7.08 -0.71 12.29
CA LEU A 142 6.41 -0.60 11.00
C LEU A 142 5.97 0.86 10.84
N LEU A 143 6.59 1.56 9.89
CA LEU A 143 6.33 2.98 9.64
C LEU A 143 5.42 3.10 8.41
N PRO A 144 4.19 3.62 8.57
CA PRO A 144 3.23 3.68 7.48
C PRO A 144 3.66 4.69 6.42
N VAL A 145 3.58 4.28 5.17
CA VAL A 145 3.85 5.10 3.98
C VAL A 145 2.55 5.48 3.29
N ASP A 146 1.50 4.66 3.38
CA ASP A 146 0.19 5.03 2.84
C ASP A 146 -0.31 6.32 3.50
N SER A 147 -0.86 7.25 2.69
CA SER A 147 -1.13 8.63 3.13
C SER A 147 -2.08 8.70 4.32
N GLU A 148 -3.11 7.88 4.33
CA GLU A 148 -4.12 7.83 5.38
C GLU A 148 -3.54 7.29 6.69
N HIS A 149 -2.74 6.23 6.62
CA HIS A 149 -2.11 5.63 7.80
C HIS A 149 -0.98 6.49 8.34
N SER A 150 -0.21 7.13 7.45
CA SER A 150 0.78 8.14 7.84
C SER A 150 0.11 9.32 8.55
N ALA A 151 -1.06 9.76 8.08
CA ALA A 151 -1.83 10.84 8.71
C ALA A 151 -2.27 10.44 10.13
N ILE A 152 -2.83 9.24 10.31
CA ILE A 152 -3.20 8.71 11.62
C ILE A 152 -1.98 8.63 12.53
N PHE A 153 -0.88 8.07 12.05
CA PHE A 153 0.37 7.94 12.78
C PHE A 153 0.92 9.31 13.24
N GLN A 154 0.82 10.33 12.38
CA GLN A 154 1.21 11.70 12.72
C GLN A 154 0.29 12.33 13.77
N CYS A 155 -1.03 12.07 13.72
CA CYS A 155 -1.99 12.53 14.71
C CYS A 155 -1.78 11.87 16.08
N LEU A 156 -1.25 10.66 16.11
CA LEU A 156 -0.98 9.90 17.35
C LEU A 156 0.37 10.23 17.99
N ASN A 157 1.22 11.01 17.31
CA ASN A 157 2.56 11.31 17.84
C ASN A 157 2.49 12.14 19.12
N GLY A 158 2.87 11.52 20.24
CA GLY A 158 2.80 12.11 21.58
C GLY A 158 1.47 11.94 22.31
N GLU A 159 0.49 11.31 21.66
CA GLU A 159 -0.83 11.04 22.23
C GLU A 159 -0.91 9.67 22.93
N ASN A 160 -1.91 9.52 23.79
CA ASN A 160 -2.18 8.24 24.43
C ASN A 160 -3.14 7.39 23.58
N GLU A 161 -2.59 6.40 22.90
CA GLU A 161 -3.35 5.51 22.01
C GLU A 161 -4.53 4.79 22.70
N LYS A 162 -4.48 4.59 24.02
CA LYS A 162 -5.58 4.00 24.80
C LYS A 162 -6.81 4.90 24.90
N ARG A 163 -6.70 6.17 24.49
CA ARG A 163 -7.78 7.16 24.51
C ARG A 163 -8.39 7.41 23.13
N ILE A 164 -8.06 6.58 22.13
CA ILE A 164 -8.68 6.63 20.81
C ILE A 164 -10.13 6.16 20.94
N SER A 165 -11.07 7.00 20.50
CA SER A 165 -12.48 6.65 20.35
C SER A 165 -12.75 5.96 19.01
N ARG A 166 -12.19 6.54 17.94
CA ARG A 166 -12.24 5.95 16.59
C ARG A 166 -11.20 6.57 15.64
N LEU A 167 -10.90 5.84 14.57
CA LEU A 167 -10.18 6.33 13.42
C LEU A 167 -11.18 6.75 12.33
N ILE A 168 -10.87 7.83 11.61
CA ILE A 168 -11.70 8.32 10.51
C ILE A 168 -10.81 8.43 9.27
N ILE A 169 -10.94 7.44 8.38
CA ILE A 169 -10.17 7.36 7.15
C ILE A 169 -10.90 8.14 6.07
N THR A 170 -10.22 9.08 5.43
CA THR A 170 -10.80 9.85 4.33
C THR A 170 -10.66 9.12 3.00
N ALA A 171 -11.59 9.33 2.10
CA ALA A 171 -11.61 8.75 0.77
C ALA A 171 -11.98 9.80 -0.28
N SER A 172 -11.24 9.87 -1.39
CA SER A 172 -11.58 10.73 -2.53
C SER A 172 -12.88 10.31 -3.23
N GLY A 173 -13.29 9.05 -3.04
CA GLY A 173 -14.42 8.42 -3.72
C GLY A 173 -14.07 7.84 -5.10
N GLY A 174 -12.83 7.99 -5.57
CA GLY A 174 -12.35 7.43 -6.83
C GLY A 174 -12.98 8.06 -8.08
N SER A 175 -12.71 7.45 -9.23
CA SER A 175 -13.13 7.94 -10.55
C SER A 175 -14.64 7.99 -10.73
N PHE A 176 -15.39 7.20 -9.95
CA PHE A 176 -16.84 7.04 -10.11
C PHE A 176 -17.66 7.61 -8.94
N ARG A 177 -17.05 8.44 -8.11
CA ARG A 177 -17.68 9.01 -6.90
C ARG A 177 -19.05 9.67 -7.13
N ASP A 178 -19.26 10.24 -8.31
CA ASP A 178 -20.50 10.95 -8.66
C ASP A 178 -21.45 10.14 -9.57
N LYS A 179 -21.10 8.85 -9.89
CA LYS A 179 -21.94 7.99 -10.72
C LYS A 179 -22.91 7.15 -9.88
N THR A 180 -24.10 6.91 -10.40
CA THR A 180 -25.03 5.91 -9.84
C THR A 180 -24.54 4.51 -10.14
N ARG A 181 -25.01 3.50 -9.38
CA ARG A 181 -24.64 2.10 -9.62
C ARG A 181 -25.02 1.63 -11.03
N ASP A 182 -26.19 2.01 -11.53
CA ASP A 182 -26.65 1.64 -12.88
C ASP A 182 -25.71 2.18 -13.97
N ALA A 183 -25.18 3.39 -13.79
CA ALA A 183 -24.21 3.96 -14.73
C ALA A 183 -22.87 3.21 -14.77
N LEU A 184 -22.55 2.39 -13.77
CA LEU A 184 -21.32 1.60 -13.73
C LEU A 184 -21.33 0.36 -14.65
N HIS A 185 -22.49 -0.07 -15.16
CA HIS A 185 -22.56 -1.19 -16.10
C HIS A 185 -21.82 -0.95 -17.42
N HIS A 186 -21.68 0.30 -17.82
CA HIS A 186 -21.13 0.68 -19.13
C HIS A 186 -19.79 1.43 -19.05
N VAL A 187 -19.17 1.50 -17.87
CA VAL A 187 -17.89 2.19 -17.72
C VAL A 187 -16.76 1.35 -18.31
N THR A 188 -15.80 2.04 -18.90
CA THR A 188 -14.62 1.44 -19.52
C THR A 188 -13.42 1.47 -18.59
N VAL A 189 -12.36 0.75 -18.96
CA VAL A 189 -11.07 0.80 -18.28
C VAL A 189 -10.52 2.23 -18.30
N GLU A 190 -10.64 2.90 -19.43
CA GLU A 190 -10.17 4.28 -19.64
C GLU A 190 -10.90 5.27 -18.72
N ASP A 191 -12.20 5.07 -18.49
CA ASP A 191 -12.97 5.87 -17.52
C ASP A 191 -12.52 5.62 -16.08
N ALA A 192 -12.28 4.37 -15.73
CA ALA A 192 -11.88 3.99 -14.38
C ALA A 192 -10.46 4.49 -14.03
N LEU A 193 -9.56 4.56 -15.02
CA LEU A 193 -8.20 5.05 -14.83
C LEU A 193 -8.08 6.58 -14.69
N ARG A 194 -9.16 7.34 -14.88
CA ARG A 194 -9.17 8.81 -14.73
C ARG A 194 -9.44 9.24 -13.29
N HIS A 195 -8.45 9.02 -12.41
CA HIS A 195 -8.60 9.47 -11.02
C HIS A 195 -8.55 11.00 -10.91
N PRO A 196 -9.48 11.66 -10.15
CA PRO A 196 -9.60 13.12 -10.15
C PRO A 196 -8.45 13.86 -9.43
N ASN A 197 -7.81 13.25 -8.43
CA ASN A 197 -6.88 13.93 -7.53
C ASN A 197 -5.45 13.37 -7.59
N TRP A 198 -5.30 12.06 -7.87
CA TRP A 198 -4.03 11.35 -7.74
C TRP A 198 -3.59 10.73 -9.07
N SER A 199 -2.28 10.81 -9.35
CA SER A 199 -1.64 10.02 -10.40
C SER A 199 -1.04 8.75 -9.79
N MET A 200 -1.67 7.61 -10.05
CA MET A 200 -1.35 6.34 -9.40
C MET A 200 -1.16 5.22 -10.44
N GLY A 201 -0.63 4.08 -9.99
CA GLY A 201 -0.60 2.87 -10.80
C GLY A 201 -2.00 2.37 -11.17
N SER A 202 -2.10 1.59 -12.25
CA SER A 202 -3.39 1.12 -12.79
C SER A 202 -4.20 0.30 -11.77
N LYS A 203 -3.57 -0.66 -11.09
CA LYS A 203 -4.24 -1.53 -10.09
C LYS A 203 -4.91 -0.70 -8.99
N ILE A 204 -4.15 0.17 -8.31
CA ILE A 204 -4.67 0.98 -7.20
C ILE A 204 -5.71 2.01 -7.69
N THR A 205 -5.64 2.46 -8.94
CA THR A 205 -6.66 3.36 -9.52
C THR A 205 -7.99 2.64 -9.69
N ILE A 206 -7.99 1.37 -10.13
CA ILE A 206 -9.21 0.55 -10.17
C ILE A 206 -9.71 0.26 -8.75
N ASP A 207 -8.82 -0.09 -7.82
CA ASP A 207 -9.21 -0.30 -6.40
C ASP A 207 -9.82 0.97 -5.78
N SER A 208 -9.36 2.16 -6.17
CA SER A 208 -9.98 3.42 -5.77
C SER A 208 -11.39 3.58 -6.36
N ALA A 209 -11.57 3.23 -7.63
CA ALA A 209 -12.86 3.31 -8.32
C ALA A 209 -13.92 2.35 -7.73
N THR A 210 -13.51 1.16 -7.30
CA THR A 210 -14.36 0.16 -6.62
C THR A 210 -14.51 0.40 -5.12
N MET A 211 -13.72 1.30 -4.53
CA MET A 211 -13.53 1.48 -3.09
C MET A 211 -12.87 0.27 -2.37
N MET A 212 -12.33 -0.69 -3.12
CA MET A 212 -11.51 -1.77 -2.53
C MET A 212 -10.24 -1.20 -1.89
N ASN A 213 -9.60 -0.19 -2.51
CA ASN A 213 -8.43 0.46 -1.90
C ASN A 213 -8.73 0.91 -0.46
N LYS A 214 -9.86 1.58 -0.27
CA LYS A 214 -10.29 2.01 1.07
C LYS A 214 -10.64 0.84 1.99
N GLY A 215 -11.17 -0.24 1.43
CA GLY A 215 -11.38 -1.48 2.17
C GLY A 215 -10.09 -2.12 2.66
N LEU A 216 -9.06 -2.20 1.80
CA LEU A 216 -7.73 -2.67 2.19
C LEU A 216 -7.11 -1.79 3.28
N GLU A 217 -7.28 -0.48 3.18
CA GLU A 217 -6.81 0.49 4.16
C GLU A 217 -7.50 0.37 5.52
N VAL A 218 -8.78 0.02 5.58
CA VAL A 218 -9.48 -0.29 6.84
C VAL A 218 -8.84 -1.49 7.54
N ILE A 219 -8.50 -2.55 6.79
CA ILE A 219 -7.83 -3.72 7.35
C ILE A 219 -6.40 -3.38 7.79
N GLU A 220 -5.67 -2.60 6.99
CA GLU A 220 -4.33 -2.12 7.34
C GLU A 220 -4.35 -1.28 8.63
N ALA A 221 -5.30 -0.35 8.77
CA ALA A 221 -5.46 0.47 9.98
C ALA A 221 -5.75 -0.38 11.23
N HIS A 222 -6.60 -1.40 11.09
CA HIS A 222 -6.84 -2.36 12.17
C HIS A 222 -5.52 -2.98 12.68
N TRP A 223 -4.68 -3.45 11.77
CA TRP A 223 -3.41 -4.09 12.15
C TRP A 223 -2.37 -3.11 12.68
N LEU A 224 -2.19 -1.96 12.03
CA LEU A 224 -1.17 -0.99 12.43
C LEU A 224 -1.46 -0.36 13.80
N PHE A 225 -2.72 -0.02 14.05
CA PHE A 225 -3.11 0.74 15.26
C PHE A 225 -3.84 -0.10 16.30
N GLY A 226 -4.13 -1.38 16.02
CA GLY A 226 -4.81 -2.27 16.97
C GLY A 226 -6.26 -1.87 17.27
N ILE A 227 -6.92 -1.11 16.39
CA ILE A 227 -8.27 -0.58 16.59
C ILE A 227 -9.31 -1.56 16.00
N PRO A 228 -10.39 -1.90 16.71
CA PRO A 228 -11.46 -2.76 16.18
C PRO A 228 -12.14 -2.14 14.96
N TYR A 229 -12.66 -2.97 14.06
CA TYR A 229 -13.32 -2.52 12.82
C TYR A 229 -14.53 -1.61 13.07
N GLU A 230 -15.20 -1.78 14.20
CA GLU A 230 -16.34 -0.96 14.64
C GLU A 230 -15.94 0.48 15.00
N GLN A 231 -14.66 0.70 15.23
CA GLN A 231 -14.08 2.01 15.56
C GLN A 231 -13.25 2.58 14.40
N ILE A 232 -13.38 2.03 13.19
CA ILE A 232 -12.75 2.54 11.99
C ILE A 232 -13.85 2.98 11.02
N ASP A 233 -14.01 4.28 10.87
CA ASP A 233 -14.98 4.89 9.97
C ASP A 233 -14.32 5.34 8.66
N VAL A 234 -15.10 5.36 7.58
CA VAL A 234 -14.70 5.93 6.28
C VAL A 234 -15.60 7.10 5.95
N VAL A 235 -15.02 8.22 5.56
CA VAL A 235 -15.72 9.43 5.12
C VAL A 235 -15.26 9.86 3.74
N LEU A 236 -16.18 10.25 2.87
CA LEU A 236 -15.85 10.86 1.58
C LEU A 236 -15.37 12.30 1.80
N HIS A 237 -14.20 12.59 1.23
CA HIS A 237 -13.58 13.91 1.23
C HIS A 237 -12.95 14.17 -0.14
N LYS A 238 -13.70 14.82 -1.02
CA LYS A 238 -13.39 14.93 -2.46
C LYS A 238 -12.11 15.69 -2.75
N GLU A 239 -11.73 16.62 -1.89
CA GLU A 239 -10.55 17.46 -2.07
C GLU A 239 -9.24 16.74 -1.76
N SER A 240 -9.28 15.68 -0.97
CA SER A 240 -8.09 14.91 -0.52
C SER A 240 -7.04 15.79 0.18
N ILE A 241 -7.47 16.79 0.95
CA ILE A 241 -6.62 17.70 1.73
C ILE A 241 -6.44 17.16 3.15
N ILE A 242 -7.52 16.69 3.79
CA ILE A 242 -7.44 15.96 5.04
C ILE A 242 -7.18 14.50 4.67
N HIS A 243 -6.01 14.00 5.08
CA HIS A 243 -5.61 12.64 4.71
C HIS A 243 -6.19 11.57 5.64
N SER A 244 -6.39 11.84 6.90
CA SER A 244 -7.20 11.08 7.87
C SER A 244 -7.26 11.82 9.21
N MET A 245 -8.08 11.29 10.14
CA MET A 245 -8.34 11.90 11.44
C MET A 245 -8.41 10.83 12.53
N VAL A 246 -8.14 11.26 13.78
CA VAL A 246 -8.31 10.46 14.99
C VAL A 246 -9.25 11.21 15.93
N GLU A 247 -10.33 10.59 16.37
CA GLU A 247 -11.21 11.09 17.43
C GLU A 247 -10.84 10.42 18.76
N PHE A 248 -10.66 11.22 19.80
CA PHE A 248 -10.36 10.76 21.14
C PHE A 248 -11.61 10.68 22.02
N GLU A 249 -11.50 10.06 23.21
CA GLU A 249 -12.61 9.89 24.16
C GLU A 249 -13.24 11.22 24.60
N ASP A 250 -12.47 12.31 24.67
CA ASP A 250 -12.93 13.67 24.99
C ASP A 250 -13.65 14.37 23.83
N ARG A 251 -13.82 13.67 22.70
CA ARG A 251 -14.42 14.16 21.45
C ARG A 251 -13.55 15.12 20.64
N SER A 252 -12.32 15.35 21.04
CA SER A 252 -11.36 16.06 20.19
C SER A 252 -11.08 15.24 18.94
N VAL A 253 -10.94 15.93 17.79
CA VAL A 253 -10.57 15.31 16.52
C VAL A 253 -9.26 15.93 16.04
N MET A 254 -8.21 15.11 15.94
CA MET A 254 -6.94 15.50 15.34
C MET A 254 -6.93 15.09 13.87
N ALA A 255 -6.45 15.97 13.00
CA ALA A 255 -6.39 15.75 11.56
C ALA A 255 -5.05 16.15 11.00
N GLN A 256 -4.50 15.35 10.09
CA GLN A 256 -3.34 15.74 9.31
C GLN A 256 -3.81 16.24 7.95
N LEU A 257 -3.36 17.44 7.58
CA LEU A 257 -3.68 18.13 6.32
C LEU A 257 -2.40 18.31 5.49
N GLY A 258 -2.54 18.21 4.18
CA GLY A 258 -1.46 18.47 3.24
C GLY A 258 -1.94 18.47 1.79
N SER A 259 -1.13 19.00 0.89
CA SER A 259 -1.34 18.78 -0.54
C SER A 259 -1.15 17.30 -0.88
N PRO A 260 -1.89 16.75 -1.85
CA PRO A 260 -1.75 15.34 -2.25
C PRO A 260 -0.38 15.06 -2.88
N ASP A 261 0.58 14.60 -2.06
CA ASP A 261 1.95 14.32 -2.45
C ASP A 261 2.52 13.19 -1.59
N MET A 262 2.79 12.02 -2.18
CA MET A 262 3.30 10.86 -1.45
C MET A 262 4.72 11.04 -0.92
N ARG A 263 5.48 12.03 -1.38
CA ARG A 263 6.81 12.32 -0.83
C ARG A 263 6.74 12.74 0.64
N VAL A 264 5.62 13.36 1.06
CA VAL A 264 5.41 13.76 2.47
C VAL A 264 5.36 12.53 3.41
N PRO A 265 4.45 11.56 3.24
CA PRO A 265 4.41 10.38 4.09
C PRO A 265 5.65 9.48 3.94
N ILE A 266 6.21 9.36 2.72
CA ILE A 266 7.46 8.63 2.48
C ILE A 266 8.60 9.25 3.30
N GLN A 267 8.80 10.57 3.19
CA GLN A 267 9.85 11.25 3.93
C GLN A 267 9.64 11.11 5.45
N TYR A 268 8.40 11.27 5.93
CA TYR A 268 8.11 11.14 7.35
C TYR A 268 8.44 9.72 7.87
N ALA A 269 8.11 8.68 7.11
CA ALA A 269 8.50 7.31 7.46
C ALA A 269 10.03 7.13 7.53
N LEU A 270 10.79 7.77 6.63
CA LEU A 270 12.25 7.67 6.60
C LEU A 270 12.94 8.52 7.68
N THR A 271 12.32 9.62 8.11
CA THR A 271 12.92 10.58 9.05
C THR A 271 12.43 10.41 10.48
N TYR A 272 11.30 9.75 10.70
CA TYR A 272 10.65 9.65 12.00
C TYR A 272 11.65 9.47 13.16
N PRO A 273 11.49 10.23 14.28
CA PRO A 273 10.39 11.18 14.55
C PRO A 273 10.58 12.59 13.99
N ASP A 274 11.66 12.86 13.29
CA ASP A 274 12.01 14.19 12.77
C ASP A 274 11.27 14.52 11.47
N ARG A 275 11.34 15.81 11.07
CA ARG A 275 10.84 16.32 9.79
C ARG A 275 11.95 17.07 9.07
N LEU A 276 12.18 16.73 7.80
CA LEU A 276 13.11 17.45 6.94
C LEU A 276 12.35 18.41 6.00
N PRO A 277 12.99 19.46 5.49
CA PRO A 277 12.41 20.32 4.46
C PRO A 277 12.02 19.50 3.21
N LEU A 278 10.92 19.86 2.56
CA LEU A 278 10.46 19.29 1.29
C LEU A 278 9.98 20.45 0.41
N SER A 279 10.93 21.24 -0.09
CA SER A 279 10.69 22.51 -0.77
C SER A 279 9.89 22.38 -2.08
N ASP A 280 10.00 21.24 -2.74
CA ASP A 280 9.34 20.99 -4.04
C ASP A 280 7.87 20.56 -3.90
N THR A 281 7.37 20.42 -2.67
CA THR A 281 5.97 20.11 -2.39
C THR A 281 5.14 21.39 -2.33
N LYS A 282 3.98 21.38 -2.97
CA LYS A 282 3.08 22.55 -2.96
C LYS A 282 2.63 22.86 -1.52
N GLN A 283 2.86 24.11 -1.08
CA GLN A 283 2.34 24.60 0.19
C GLN A 283 0.81 24.61 0.17
N LEU A 284 0.20 24.15 1.27
CA LEU A 284 -1.25 24.19 1.44
C LEU A 284 -1.70 25.58 1.93
N ASN A 285 -2.49 26.29 1.12
CA ASN A 285 -3.09 27.55 1.45
C ASN A 285 -4.59 27.38 1.69
N LEU A 286 -5.01 27.28 2.94
CA LEU A 286 -6.42 27.00 3.30
C LEU A 286 -7.38 28.10 2.86
N TRP A 287 -6.94 29.37 2.81
CA TRP A 287 -7.75 30.48 2.32
C TRP A 287 -8.02 30.43 0.81
N GLU A 288 -7.16 29.77 0.02
CA GLU A 288 -7.39 29.52 -1.41
C GLU A 288 -8.39 28.38 -1.61
N MET A 289 -8.36 27.38 -0.74
CA MET A 289 -9.28 26.25 -0.74
C MET A 289 -10.71 26.68 -0.37
N GLY A 290 -10.84 27.54 0.62
CA GLY A 290 -12.09 28.10 1.10
C GLY A 290 -13.01 27.12 1.80
N THR A 291 -13.32 25.96 1.22
CA THR A 291 -14.27 24.98 1.76
C THR A 291 -13.74 23.57 1.59
N LEU A 292 -13.98 22.72 2.61
CA LEU A 292 -13.74 21.28 2.59
C LEU A 292 -15.08 20.56 2.77
N HIS A 293 -15.33 19.53 1.96
CA HIS A 293 -16.59 18.80 1.97
C HIS A 293 -16.42 17.40 2.51
N PHE A 294 -17.41 16.93 3.26
CA PHE A 294 -17.48 15.58 3.81
C PHE A 294 -18.85 14.99 3.53
N GLU A 295 -18.86 13.74 3.08
CA GLU A 295 -20.09 12.99 2.84
C GLU A 295 -19.99 11.62 3.52
N LYS A 296 -21.13 11.14 4.03
CA LYS A 296 -21.19 9.79 4.62
C LYS A 296 -20.96 8.72 3.54
N MET A 297 -20.12 7.75 3.83
CA MET A 297 -19.87 6.62 2.95
C MET A 297 -21.11 5.72 2.83
N ASN A 298 -21.45 5.39 1.59
CA ASN A 298 -22.54 4.44 1.26
C ASN A 298 -21.94 3.06 0.90
N GLN A 299 -21.96 2.12 1.84
CA GLN A 299 -21.42 0.77 1.66
C GLN A 299 -22.28 -0.12 0.77
N GLU A 300 -23.58 0.19 0.57
CA GLU A 300 -24.42 -0.55 -0.37
C GLU A 300 -24.03 -0.24 -1.82
N ARG A 301 -23.69 1.03 -2.08
CA ARG A 301 -23.16 1.45 -3.38
C ARG A 301 -21.76 0.89 -3.64
N PHE A 302 -20.91 0.86 -2.62
CA PHE A 302 -19.52 0.43 -2.71
C PHE A 302 -19.35 -0.93 -2.02
N ARG A 303 -19.78 -2.00 -2.71
CA ARG A 303 -19.77 -3.37 -2.18
C ARG A 303 -18.37 -3.84 -1.77
N CYS A 304 -17.33 -3.46 -2.51
CA CYS A 304 -15.96 -3.84 -2.16
C CYS A 304 -15.52 -3.32 -0.79
N LEU A 305 -15.95 -2.12 -0.39
CA LEU A 305 -15.69 -1.62 0.96
C LEU A 305 -16.42 -2.46 2.03
N ARG A 306 -17.68 -2.84 1.76
CA ARG A 306 -18.44 -3.75 2.65
C ARG A 306 -17.74 -5.11 2.78
N PHE A 307 -17.30 -5.70 1.67
CA PHE A 307 -16.56 -6.97 1.67
C PHE A 307 -15.29 -6.91 2.52
N ALA A 308 -14.58 -5.78 2.50
CA ALA A 308 -13.38 -5.61 3.32
C ALA A 308 -13.70 -5.59 4.82
N TYR A 309 -14.78 -4.90 5.24
CA TYR A 309 -15.24 -4.97 6.64
C TYR A 309 -15.68 -6.38 7.03
N GLU A 310 -16.42 -7.07 6.15
CA GLU A 310 -16.86 -8.46 6.36
C GLU A 310 -15.67 -9.41 6.46
N ALA A 311 -14.70 -9.30 5.54
CA ALA A 311 -13.49 -10.11 5.55
C ALA A 311 -12.63 -9.85 6.80
N GLY A 312 -12.46 -8.58 7.16
CA GLY A 312 -11.70 -8.20 8.34
C GLY A 312 -12.33 -8.71 9.65
N LYS A 313 -13.66 -8.57 9.80
CA LYS A 313 -14.40 -9.08 10.96
C LYS A 313 -14.41 -10.60 11.03
N THR A 314 -14.52 -11.30 9.91
CA THR A 314 -14.38 -12.75 9.83
C THR A 314 -12.98 -13.18 10.24
N GLY A 315 -11.96 -12.40 9.84
CA GLY A 315 -10.57 -12.66 10.22
C GLY A 315 -9.97 -13.89 9.56
N GLY A 316 -8.90 -14.38 10.16
CA GLY A 316 -8.21 -15.58 9.68
C GLY A 316 -7.74 -15.43 8.23
N SER A 317 -8.10 -16.40 7.41
CA SER A 317 -7.71 -16.44 5.99
C SER A 317 -8.60 -15.63 5.04
N MET A 318 -9.75 -15.12 5.51
CA MET A 318 -10.72 -14.43 4.65
C MET A 318 -10.14 -13.17 3.97
N PRO A 319 -9.37 -12.29 4.63
CA PRO A 319 -8.77 -11.13 3.96
C PRO A 319 -7.79 -11.52 2.84
N ALA A 320 -7.05 -12.63 2.98
CA ALA A 320 -6.17 -13.14 1.93
C ALA A 320 -6.95 -13.59 0.69
N VAL A 321 -8.08 -14.27 0.89
CA VAL A 321 -9.01 -14.65 -0.20
C VAL A 321 -9.55 -13.43 -0.91
N MET A 322 -10.07 -12.45 -0.17
CA MET A 322 -10.60 -11.22 -0.73
C MET A 322 -9.54 -10.49 -1.57
N ASN A 323 -8.31 -10.37 -1.05
CA ASN A 323 -7.22 -9.71 -1.76
C ASN A 323 -6.82 -10.46 -3.04
N ALA A 324 -6.63 -11.78 -2.96
CA ALA A 324 -6.27 -12.60 -4.12
C ALA A 324 -7.35 -12.54 -5.22
N ALA A 325 -8.62 -12.61 -4.84
CA ALA A 325 -9.73 -12.47 -5.77
C ALA A 325 -9.78 -11.08 -6.41
N ASN A 326 -9.57 -10.02 -5.63
CA ASN A 326 -9.51 -8.66 -6.12
C ASN A 326 -8.38 -8.47 -7.14
N GLU A 327 -7.18 -8.94 -6.86
CA GLU A 327 -6.04 -8.79 -7.77
C GLU A 327 -6.30 -9.44 -9.13
N VAL A 328 -6.88 -10.66 -9.16
CA VAL A 328 -7.21 -11.37 -10.40
C VAL A 328 -8.34 -10.67 -11.15
N ALA A 329 -9.40 -10.27 -10.45
CA ALA A 329 -10.55 -9.61 -11.07
C ALA A 329 -10.18 -8.23 -11.64
N VAL A 330 -9.37 -7.45 -10.92
CA VAL A 330 -8.86 -6.15 -11.40
C VAL A 330 -7.98 -6.31 -12.64
N GLU A 331 -7.09 -7.30 -12.65
CA GLU A 331 -6.24 -7.59 -13.82
C GLU A 331 -7.10 -7.99 -15.03
N ALA A 332 -8.12 -8.84 -14.86
CA ALA A 332 -9.05 -9.22 -15.92
C ALA A 332 -9.86 -8.02 -16.46
N PHE A 333 -10.25 -7.09 -15.58
CA PHE A 333 -10.91 -5.85 -16.00
C PHE A 333 -9.94 -4.95 -16.80
N LEU A 334 -8.71 -4.76 -16.34
CA LEU A 334 -7.69 -4.00 -17.05
C LEU A 334 -7.39 -4.58 -18.45
N GLN A 335 -7.46 -5.91 -18.58
CA GLN A 335 -7.35 -6.63 -19.85
C GLN A 335 -8.64 -6.62 -20.68
N LYS A 336 -9.71 -5.95 -20.23
CA LYS A 336 -11.03 -5.87 -20.89
C LYS A 336 -11.73 -7.23 -21.08
N ARG A 337 -11.41 -8.20 -20.23
CA ARG A 337 -12.02 -9.55 -20.25
C ARG A 337 -13.36 -9.61 -19.51
N ILE A 338 -13.56 -8.70 -18.55
CA ILE A 338 -14.76 -8.60 -17.72
C ILE A 338 -15.22 -7.14 -17.61
N GLY A 339 -16.49 -6.94 -17.23
CA GLY A 339 -17.05 -5.62 -16.91
C GLY A 339 -16.67 -5.14 -15.50
N PHE A 340 -16.83 -3.86 -15.24
CA PHE A 340 -16.45 -3.24 -13.97
C PHE A 340 -17.15 -3.86 -12.75
N LEU A 341 -18.47 -4.06 -12.82
CA LEU A 341 -19.24 -4.66 -11.72
C LEU A 341 -18.94 -6.15 -11.52
N THR A 342 -18.46 -6.84 -12.55
CA THR A 342 -18.03 -8.24 -12.43
C THR A 342 -16.86 -8.41 -11.47
N VAL A 343 -16.05 -7.36 -11.27
CA VAL A 343 -14.95 -7.37 -10.28
C VAL A 343 -15.50 -7.71 -8.89
N GLU A 344 -16.52 -6.99 -8.44
CA GLU A 344 -17.12 -7.24 -7.11
C GLU A 344 -17.85 -8.59 -7.02
N ASP A 345 -18.50 -9.04 -8.11
CA ASP A 345 -19.19 -10.34 -8.15
C ASP A 345 -18.21 -11.52 -8.01
N LEU A 346 -17.02 -11.43 -8.63
CA LEU A 346 -15.96 -12.43 -8.51
C LEU A 346 -15.39 -12.48 -7.10
N ILE A 347 -15.18 -11.31 -6.46
CA ILE A 347 -14.71 -11.23 -5.08
C ILE A 347 -15.72 -11.90 -4.15
N GLU A 348 -17.00 -11.56 -4.26
CA GLU A 348 -18.07 -12.15 -3.44
C GLU A 348 -18.16 -13.66 -3.63
N LYS A 349 -18.07 -14.17 -4.87
CA LYS A 349 -18.05 -15.61 -5.14
C LYS A 349 -16.88 -16.31 -4.46
N ALA A 350 -15.68 -15.73 -4.54
CA ALA A 350 -14.49 -16.32 -3.91
C ALA A 350 -14.61 -16.35 -2.38
N MET A 351 -15.08 -15.26 -1.76
CA MET A 351 -15.30 -15.18 -0.31
C MET A 351 -16.34 -16.21 0.15
N ASN A 352 -17.46 -16.37 -0.59
CA ASN A 352 -18.50 -17.33 -0.26
C ASN A 352 -18.08 -18.79 -0.48
N HIS A 353 -17.14 -19.06 -1.38
CA HIS A 353 -16.63 -20.40 -1.66
C HIS A 353 -15.62 -20.89 -0.62
N HIS A 354 -14.96 -19.98 0.09
CA HIS A 354 -13.85 -20.30 0.97
C HIS A 354 -14.28 -20.79 2.36
N ASN A 355 -13.60 -21.84 2.84
CA ASN A 355 -13.69 -22.28 4.23
C ASN A 355 -12.59 -21.63 5.06
N VAL A 356 -12.97 -20.79 6.02
CA VAL A 356 -12.05 -19.95 6.80
C VAL A 356 -11.14 -20.78 7.70
N ILE A 357 -9.84 -20.54 7.62
CA ILE A 357 -8.84 -21.00 8.58
C ILE A 357 -8.60 -19.86 9.57
N ALA A 358 -8.88 -20.09 10.86
CA ALA A 358 -8.90 -19.03 11.87
C ALA A 358 -7.51 -18.41 12.15
N ARG A 359 -6.44 -19.20 12.12
CA ARG A 359 -5.05 -18.74 12.32
C ARG A 359 -4.14 -19.41 11.28
N PRO A 360 -4.17 -18.96 10.02
CA PRO A 360 -3.38 -19.61 8.97
C PRO A 360 -1.88 -19.32 9.17
N SER A 361 -1.06 -20.34 8.90
CA SER A 361 0.39 -20.19 8.76
C SER A 361 0.75 -19.44 7.49
N LEU A 362 2.02 -19.07 7.32
CA LEU A 362 2.49 -18.44 6.10
C LEU A 362 2.27 -19.33 4.88
N GLU A 363 2.59 -20.64 5.01
CA GLU A 363 2.40 -21.63 3.95
C GLU A 363 0.94 -21.75 3.55
N GLU A 364 0.03 -21.81 4.53
CA GLU A 364 -1.41 -21.85 4.28
C GLU A 364 -1.91 -20.59 3.60
N ILE A 365 -1.42 -19.38 3.97
CA ILE A 365 -1.75 -18.13 3.29
C ILE A 365 -1.31 -18.15 1.82
N LEU A 366 -0.10 -18.60 1.54
CA LEU A 366 0.41 -18.72 0.17
C LEU A 366 -0.39 -19.72 -0.67
N GLU A 367 -0.80 -20.85 -0.09
CA GLU A 367 -1.65 -21.84 -0.74
C GLU A 367 -3.06 -21.30 -1.00
N ILE A 368 -3.65 -20.58 -0.03
CA ILE A 368 -4.95 -19.93 -0.16
C ILE A 368 -4.92 -18.87 -1.25
N ASP A 369 -3.90 -18.02 -1.30
CA ASP A 369 -3.72 -17.04 -2.36
C ASP A 369 -3.68 -17.74 -3.73
N ALA A 370 -2.86 -18.78 -3.90
CA ALA A 370 -2.73 -19.51 -5.16
C ALA A 370 -4.02 -20.23 -5.58
N THR A 371 -4.71 -20.87 -4.65
CA THR A 371 -5.99 -21.58 -4.92
C THR A 371 -7.12 -20.61 -5.24
N THR A 372 -7.20 -19.49 -4.53
CA THR A 372 -8.20 -18.45 -4.81
C THR A 372 -7.99 -17.82 -6.19
N ARG A 373 -6.74 -17.52 -6.56
CA ARG A 373 -6.43 -17.00 -7.91
C ARG A 373 -6.87 -17.97 -9.00
N ARG A 374 -6.61 -19.25 -8.83
CA ARG A 374 -7.03 -20.29 -9.77
C ARG A 374 -8.57 -20.36 -9.87
N PHE A 375 -9.25 -20.40 -8.72
CA PHE A 375 -10.70 -20.40 -8.67
C PHE A 375 -11.31 -19.21 -9.42
N VAL A 376 -10.82 -17.99 -9.18
CA VAL A 376 -11.34 -16.78 -9.85
C VAL A 376 -11.05 -16.81 -11.35
N MET A 377 -9.86 -17.25 -11.78
CA MET A 377 -9.54 -17.39 -13.20
C MET A 377 -10.47 -18.38 -13.94
N GLU A 378 -10.92 -19.43 -13.28
CA GLU A 378 -11.88 -20.39 -13.83
C GLU A 378 -13.31 -19.82 -13.96
N GLN A 379 -13.61 -18.69 -13.31
CA GLN A 379 -14.91 -18.01 -13.37
C GLN A 379 -14.96 -16.90 -14.45
N ILE A 380 -13.83 -16.54 -15.06
CA ILE A 380 -13.65 -15.53 -16.11
C ILE A 380 -13.70 -16.17 -17.50
#